data_77eab36a5c3107ffe58205dccd88aff2
#
_entry.id   77eab36a5c3107ffe58205dccd88aff2
#
_cell.length_a   1.000
_cell.length_b   1.000
_cell.length_c   1.000
_cell.angle_alpha   90.00
_cell.angle_beta   90.00
_cell.angle_gamma   90.00
#
_symmetry.space_group_name_H-M   'P 1'
#
loop_
_entity.id
_entity.type
_entity.pdbx_description
1 polymer ?
#
loop_
_entity_poly.entity_id
_entity_poly.type
_entity_poly.pdbx_seq_one_letter_code
_entity_poly.pdbx_strand_id
1 'polypeptide(L)'
;MANLPSSAAAVGQAAPDFRLHSTPDQKLALSELRGRPVVLVFYPADWSPVCGDQVSLYNELLSEFRAYSAEILGISVDGVWCHSAFASDRKLHFPLLADFEPKGDVARRYGVYEESDGVAQRALFVIDADGIVRWRYVSPIGINPGADGILDALEKLPQGNRT
;
A
#
# COMPACT_ATOMS: atom_id res chain seq x y z
N MET A 1 -14.13 15.76 -19.01
CA MET A 1 -13.82 15.30 -18.79
C MET A 1 -12.92 15.04 -18.08
N ALA A 2 -12.66 14.76 -17.61
CA ALA A 2 -12.07 14.61 -16.68
C ALA A 2 -10.97 13.90 -16.71
N ASN A 3 -10.33 13.78 -16.95
CA ASN A 3 -9.32 13.17 -17.19
C ASN A 3 -8.36 13.11 -16.17
N LEU A 4 -8.37 13.41 -15.29
CA LEU A 4 -7.53 13.49 -14.36
C LEU A 4 -6.89 12.26 -13.95
N PRO A 5 -7.40 11.31 -13.62
CA PRO A 5 -6.74 10.20 -13.03
C PRO A 5 -5.62 9.63 -13.82
N SER A 6 -5.55 9.89 -15.06
CA SER A 6 -4.46 9.32 -15.83
C SER A 6 -3.10 9.71 -15.28
N SER A 7 -3.01 10.81 -14.54
CA SER A 7 -1.74 11.20 -13.97
C SER A 7 -1.65 10.90 -12.48
N ALA A 8 -2.69 10.33 -11.89
CA ALA A 8 -2.69 10.09 -10.46
C ALA A 8 -1.67 9.03 -10.10
N ALA A 9 -0.71 9.38 -9.25
CA ALA A 9 0.33 8.47 -8.79
C ALA A 9 1.03 7.74 -9.93
N ALA A 10 1.32 8.45 -11.02
CA ALA A 10 2.01 7.85 -12.16
C ALA A 10 3.48 7.63 -11.83
N VAL A 11 4.08 6.65 -12.48
CA VAL A 11 5.51 6.39 -12.33
C VAL A 11 6.29 7.65 -12.70
N GLY A 12 7.23 8.04 -11.86
CA GLY A 12 8.03 9.23 -12.06
C GLY A 12 7.46 10.47 -11.36
N GLN A 13 6.27 10.37 -10.80
CA GLN A 13 5.63 11.48 -10.11
C GLN A 13 5.76 11.31 -8.60
N ALA A 14 5.66 12.41 -7.88
CA ALA A 14 5.63 12.35 -6.42
C ALA A 14 4.39 11.58 -5.98
N ALA A 15 4.57 10.64 -5.08
CA ALA A 15 3.44 9.90 -4.52
C ALA A 15 2.60 10.86 -3.67
N PRO A 16 1.28 10.89 -3.85
CA PRO A 16 0.43 11.74 -3.02
C PRO A 16 0.61 11.41 -1.54
N ASP A 17 0.84 12.43 -0.73
CA ASP A 17 0.97 12.23 0.70
C ASP A 17 -0.41 11.92 1.30
N PHE A 18 -0.40 11.33 2.47
CA PHE A 18 -1.62 11.03 3.20
C PHE A 18 -1.28 10.88 4.67
N ARG A 19 -2.31 10.91 5.50
CA ARG A 19 -2.15 10.67 6.93
C ARG A 19 -3.37 9.87 7.38
N LEU A 20 -3.18 8.64 7.76
CA LEU A 20 -4.26 7.71 8.09
C LEU A 20 -4.01 7.05 9.43
N HIS A 21 -5.07 6.63 10.09
CA HIS A 21 -4.95 5.87 11.33
C HIS A 21 -4.26 4.53 11.05
N SER A 22 -3.23 4.26 11.82
CA SER A 22 -2.58 2.95 11.82
C SER A 22 -3.03 2.14 13.04
N THR A 23 -3.44 2.82 14.10
CA THR A 23 -4.05 2.21 15.28
C THR A 23 -5.18 3.14 15.72
N PRO A 24 -6.03 2.73 16.66
CA PRO A 24 -7.10 3.61 17.10
C PRO A 24 -6.64 4.98 17.61
N ASP A 25 -5.43 5.06 18.14
CA ASP A 25 -4.93 6.32 18.70
C ASP A 25 -3.70 6.87 18.01
N GLN A 26 -3.26 6.31 16.89
CA GLN A 26 -2.08 6.78 16.17
C GLN A 26 -2.36 6.91 14.69
N LYS A 27 -1.71 7.89 14.06
CA LYS A 27 -1.77 8.08 12.62
C LYS A 27 -0.38 8.00 12.03
N LEU A 28 -0.31 7.63 10.77
CA LEU A 28 0.96 7.55 10.04
C LEU A 28 0.80 8.32 8.74
N ALA A 29 1.76 9.19 8.45
CA ALA A 29 1.80 9.90 7.18
C ALA A 29 2.88 9.29 6.31
N LEU A 30 2.63 9.20 5.01
CA LEU A 30 3.63 8.68 4.08
C LEU A 30 4.92 9.49 4.16
N SER A 31 4.80 10.81 4.29
CA SER A 31 5.97 11.69 4.35
C SER A 31 6.88 11.41 5.54
N GLU A 32 6.37 10.77 6.58
CA GLU A 32 7.20 10.41 7.73
C GLU A 32 8.17 9.29 7.41
N LEU A 33 7.98 8.61 6.30
CA LEU A 33 8.83 7.48 5.92
C LEU A 33 9.87 7.83 4.86
N ARG A 34 10.07 9.13 4.59
CA ARG A 34 11.09 9.54 3.65
C ARG A 34 12.46 9.03 4.10
N GLY A 35 13.30 8.72 3.15
CA GLY A 35 14.61 8.18 3.47
C GLY A 35 14.70 6.68 3.25
N ARG A 36 13.58 6.02 3.00
CA ARG A 36 13.57 4.58 2.69
C ARG A 36 12.46 4.28 1.71
N PRO A 37 12.58 3.18 0.95
CA PRO A 37 11.50 2.80 0.04
C PRO A 37 10.25 2.41 0.81
N VAL A 38 9.09 2.63 0.19
CA VAL A 38 7.80 2.26 0.77
C VAL A 38 7.02 1.47 -0.26
N VAL A 39 6.44 0.36 0.18
CA VAL A 39 5.55 -0.45 -0.63
C VAL A 39 4.13 -0.21 -0.14
N LEU A 40 3.26 0.29 -1.00
CA LEU A 40 1.84 0.45 -0.65
C LEU A 40 1.06 -0.69 -1.25
N VAL A 41 0.25 -1.33 -0.42
CA VAL A 41 -0.60 -2.45 -0.82
C VAL A 41 -2.04 -2.02 -0.61
N PHE A 42 -2.70 -1.57 -1.68
CA PHE A 42 -4.14 -1.30 -1.64
C PHE A 42 -4.87 -2.62 -1.86
N TYR A 43 -5.89 -2.89 -1.07
CA TYR A 43 -6.68 -4.11 -1.20
C TYR A 43 -8.14 -3.83 -0.85
N PRO A 44 -9.07 -4.65 -1.37
CA PRO A 44 -10.49 -4.34 -1.22
C PRO A 44 -11.03 -4.40 0.20
N ALA A 45 -10.71 -5.43 0.96
CA ALA A 45 -11.37 -5.58 2.26
C ALA A 45 -10.63 -6.57 3.15
N ASP A 46 -10.55 -6.23 4.43
CA ASP A 46 -10.10 -7.17 5.44
C ASP A 46 -11.02 -8.39 5.41
N TRP A 47 -10.48 -9.53 5.80
CA TRP A 47 -11.22 -10.79 5.93
C TRP A 47 -11.63 -11.45 4.62
N SER A 48 -11.48 -10.80 3.46
CA SER A 48 -11.75 -11.50 2.21
C SER A 48 -10.64 -12.54 2.00
N PRO A 49 -10.95 -13.69 1.39
CA PRO A 49 -9.96 -14.78 1.27
C PRO A 49 -8.71 -14.37 0.49
N VAL A 50 -8.87 -13.69 -0.65
CA VAL A 50 -7.73 -13.31 -1.47
C VAL A 50 -6.89 -12.26 -0.76
N CYS A 51 -7.53 -11.29 -0.10
CA CYS A 51 -6.82 -10.26 0.64
C CYS A 51 -6.05 -10.87 1.81
N GLY A 52 -6.68 -11.80 2.51
CA GLY A 52 -6.02 -12.49 3.61
C GLY A 52 -4.78 -13.23 3.17
N ASP A 53 -4.89 -13.95 2.04
CA ASP A 53 -3.74 -14.69 1.53
C ASP A 53 -2.64 -13.73 1.09
N GLN A 54 -3.00 -12.62 0.46
CA GLN A 54 -2.04 -11.65 -0.02
C GLN A 54 -1.25 -11.02 1.13
N VAL A 55 -1.94 -10.50 2.13
CA VAL A 55 -1.24 -9.83 3.24
C VAL A 55 -0.45 -10.83 4.08
N SER A 56 -0.94 -12.06 4.22
CA SER A 56 -0.19 -13.09 4.94
C SER A 56 1.09 -13.44 4.21
N LEU A 57 1.05 -13.49 2.88
CA LEU A 57 2.25 -13.73 2.08
C LEU A 57 3.28 -12.62 2.33
N TYR A 58 2.84 -11.35 2.29
CA TYR A 58 3.77 -10.25 2.49
C TYR A 58 4.34 -10.27 3.91
N ASN A 59 3.55 -10.71 4.87
CA ASN A 59 4.02 -10.82 6.24
C ASN A 59 5.13 -11.86 6.35
N GLU A 60 4.99 -12.97 5.62
CA GLU A 60 6.03 -14.00 5.60
C GLU A 60 7.29 -13.54 4.90
N LEU A 61 7.18 -12.56 4.02
CA LEU A 61 8.32 -12.07 3.25
C LEU A 61 8.91 -10.77 3.80
N LEU A 62 8.57 -10.41 5.04
CA LEU A 62 9.05 -9.14 5.59
C LEU A 62 10.57 -9.04 5.61
N SER A 63 11.27 -10.15 5.85
CA SER A 63 12.73 -10.10 5.84
C SER A 63 13.27 -9.75 4.45
N GLU A 64 12.57 -10.18 3.40
CA GLU A 64 12.98 -9.84 2.03
C GLU A 64 12.82 -8.35 1.79
N PHE A 65 11.70 -7.77 2.23
CA PHE A 65 11.47 -6.34 2.09
C PHE A 65 12.47 -5.54 2.92
N ARG A 66 12.75 -6.00 4.13
CA ARG A 66 13.69 -5.31 5.02
C ARG A 66 15.12 -5.36 4.51
N ALA A 67 15.45 -6.35 3.69
CA ALA A 67 16.77 -6.39 3.06
C ALA A 67 16.98 -5.17 2.17
N TYR A 68 15.90 -4.55 1.68
CA TYR A 68 15.99 -3.31 0.90
C TYR A 68 15.71 -2.08 1.76
N SER A 69 15.59 -2.24 3.07
CA SER A 69 15.18 -1.19 4.00
C SER A 69 13.78 -0.66 3.68
N ALA A 70 12.94 -1.46 3.05
CA ALA A 70 11.62 -1.03 2.63
C ALA A 70 10.59 -1.21 3.73
N GLU A 71 9.69 -0.22 3.85
CA GLU A 71 8.51 -0.33 4.69
C GLU A 71 7.35 -0.80 3.83
N ILE A 72 6.45 -1.59 4.40
CA ILE A 72 5.27 -2.03 3.69
C ILE A 72 4.04 -1.57 4.47
N LEU A 73 3.06 -1.01 3.77
CA LEU A 73 1.83 -0.50 4.37
C LEU A 73 0.64 -1.08 3.62
N GLY A 74 -0.31 -1.66 4.34
CA GLY A 74 -1.57 -2.10 3.74
C GLY A 74 -2.60 -1.00 3.87
N ILE A 75 -3.42 -0.79 2.86
CA ILE A 75 -4.43 0.27 2.86
C ILE A 75 -5.74 -0.28 2.30
N SER A 76 -6.81 -0.14 3.08
CA SER A 76 -8.15 -0.44 2.58
C SER A 76 -9.13 0.54 3.20
N VAL A 77 -10.40 0.48 2.76
CA VAL A 77 -11.42 1.38 3.28
C VAL A 77 -11.99 0.89 4.61
N ASP A 78 -11.50 -0.22 5.13
CA ASP A 78 -11.97 -0.74 6.42
C ASP A 78 -11.58 0.21 7.55
N GLY A 79 -12.35 0.18 8.63
CA GLY A 79 -12.08 1.00 9.79
C GLY A 79 -10.95 0.43 10.63
N VAL A 80 -10.46 1.26 11.54
CA VAL A 80 -9.27 0.94 12.31
C VAL A 80 -9.50 -0.25 13.25
N TRP A 81 -10.72 -0.43 13.76
CA TRP A 81 -11.00 -1.57 14.63
C TRP A 81 -11.03 -2.88 13.86
N CYS A 82 -11.56 -2.84 12.63
CA CYS A 82 -11.54 -4.01 11.75
C CYS A 82 -10.10 -4.38 11.42
N HIS A 83 -9.28 -3.38 11.07
CA HIS A 83 -7.86 -3.61 10.81
C HIS A 83 -7.15 -4.22 12.01
N SER A 84 -7.45 -3.73 13.20
CA SER A 84 -6.80 -4.22 14.41
C SER A 84 -7.09 -5.69 14.63
N ALA A 85 -8.36 -6.10 14.46
CA ALA A 85 -8.75 -7.49 14.62
C ALA A 85 -8.12 -8.37 13.55
N PHE A 86 -8.14 -7.89 12.31
CA PHE A 86 -7.60 -8.64 11.18
C PHE A 86 -6.08 -8.83 11.33
N ALA A 87 -5.37 -7.76 11.67
CA ALA A 87 -3.93 -7.81 11.85
C ALA A 87 -3.56 -8.76 12.99
N SER A 88 -4.33 -8.73 14.07
CA SER A 88 -4.07 -9.62 15.21
C SER A 88 -4.31 -11.07 14.82
N ASP A 89 -5.39 -11.35 14.11
CA ASP A 89 -5.72 -12.71 13.67
C ASP A 89 -4.64 -13.29 12.76
N ARG A 90 -4.13 -12.46 11.85
CA ARG A 90 -3.13 -12.90 10.90
C ARG A 90 -1.70 -12.68 11.40
N LYS A 91 -1.54 -12.12 12.60
CA LYS A 91 -0.24 -11.87 13.21
C LYS A 91 0.65 -11.04 12.30
N LEU A 92 0.07 -9.97 11.74
CA LEU A 92 0.80 -9.11 10.80
C LEU A 92 1.79 -8.22 11.55
N HIS A 93 2.97 -8.07 10.98
CA HIS A 93 4.03 -7.24 11.54
C HIS A 93 4.28 -6.00 10.68
N PHE A 94 3.30 -5.59 9.90
CA PHE A 94 3.33 -4.31 9.20
C PHE A 94 1.96 -3.65 9.39
N PRO A 95 1.90 -2.31 9.32
CA PRO A 95 0.65 -1.62 9.64
C PRO A 95 -0.37 -1.69 8.52
N LEU A 96 -1.64 -1.71 8.92
CA LEU A 96 -2.77 -1.55 8.02
C LEU A 96 -3.36 -0.18 8.29
N LEU A 97 -3.54 0.61 7.25
CA LEU A 97 -3.99 1.98 7.36
C LEU A 97 -5.44 2.11 6.92
N ALA A 98 -6.22 2.89 7.67
CA ALA A 98 -7.65 2.99 7.47
C ALA A 98 -8.02 4.17 6.57
N ASP A 99 -8.28 3.89 5.29
CA ASP A 99 -8.76 4.89 4.34
C ASP A 99 -10.29 4.96 4.45
N PHE A 100 -10.75 5.20 5.68
CA PHE A 100 -12.13 5.00 6.09
C PHE A 100 -12.97 6.26 5.97
N GLU A 101 -12.42 7.42 6.38
CA GLU A 101 -13.19 8.65 6.39
C GLU A 101 -12.28 9.83 6.02
N PRO A 102 -12.52 10.54 4.91
CA PRO A 102 -13.54 10.22 3.90
C PRO A 102 -13.21 8.90 3.21
N LYS A 103 -14.21 8.08 3.03
CA LYS A 103 -14.00 6.74 2.55
C LYS A 103 -13.31 6.74 1.19
N GLY A 104 -12.19 6.03 1.09
CA GLY A 104 -11.50 5.87 -0.18
C GLY A 104 -10.77 7.10 -0.67
N ASP A 105 -10.58 8.11 0.18
CA ASP A 105 -9.93 9.36 -0.24
C ASP A 105 -8.53 9.11 -0.77
N VAL A 106 -7.74 8.29 -0.08
CA VAL A 106 -6.37 8.01 -0.51
C VAL A 106 -6.38 7.12 -1.75
N ALA A 107 -7.25 6.11 -1.79
CA ALA A 107 -7.36 5.28 -2.98
C ALA A 107 -7.70 6.13 -4.21
N ARG A 108 -8.56 7.15 -4.04
CA ARG A 108 -8.91 8.05 -5.15
C ARG A 108 -7.69 8.87 -5.59
N ARG A 109 -6.90 9.36 -4.64
CA ARG A 109 -5.69 10.13 -4.98
C ARG A 109 -4.70 9.29 -5.75
N TYR A 110 -4.68 7.98 -5.51
CA TYR A 110 -3.78 7.08 -6.22
C TYR A 110 -4.42 6.48 -7.48
N GLY A 111 -5.67 6.85 -7.78
CA GLY A 111 -6.35 6.37 -8.98
C GLY A 111 -6.77 4.92 -8.91
N VAL A 112 -6.97 4.38 -7.71
CA VAL A 112 -7.26 2.95 -7.53
C VAL A 112 -8.51 2.72 -6.68
N TYR A 113 -9.48 3.62 -6.75
CA TYR A 113 -10.74 3.43 -6.05
C TYR A 113 -11.77 2.84 -7.01
N GLU A 114 -12.47 1.78 -6.58
CA GLU A 114 -13.48 1.14 -7.39
C GLU A 114 -14.86 1.68 -6.97
N GLU A 115 -15.43 2.56 -7.80
CA GLU A 115 -16.66 3.26 -7.44
C GLU A 115 -17.86 2.32 -7.28
N SER A 116 -17.96 1.32 -8.15
CA SER A 116 -19.14 0.47 -8.13
C SER A 116 -19.23 -0.36 -6.87
N ASP A 117 -18.11 -0.76 -6.32
CA ASP A 117 -18.09 -1.60 -5.13
C ASP A 117 -17.74 -0.83 -3.85
N GLY A 118 -17.29 0.41 -3.98
CA GLY A 118 -16.97 1.22 -2.83
C GLY A 118 -15.74 0.75 -2.07
N VAL A 119 -14.76 0.18 -2.77
CA VAL A 119 -13.54 -0.34 -2.15
C VAL A 119 -12.34 0.05 -2.99
N ALA A 120 -11.15 -0.14 -2.43
CA ALA A 120 -9.93 0.05 -3.21
C ALA A 120 -9.78 -1.12 -4.17
N GLN A 121 -9.18 -0.85 -5.33
CA GLN A 121 -8.74 -1.92 -6.21
C GLN A 121 -7.55 -2.62 -5.57
N ARG A 122 -7.20 -3.79 -6.09
CA ARG A 122 -6.02 -4.49 -5.61
C ARG A 122 -4.82 -3.94 -6.37
N ALA A 123 -4.06 -3.06 -5.74
CA ALA A 123 -3.02 -2.30 -6.43
C ALA A 123 -1.77 -2.18 -5.56
N LEU A 124 -0.63 -2.21 -6.22
CA LEU A 124 0.67 -2.16 -5.56
C LEU A 124 1.45 -0.96 -6.08
N PHE A 125 2.18 -0.29 -5.18
CA PHE A 125 3.06 0.81 -5.55
C PHE A 125 4.39 0.64 -4.84
N VAL A 126 5.48 0.89 -5.55
CA VAL A 126 6.80 0.99 -4.93
C VAL A 126 7.24 2.44 -5.06
N ILE A 127 7.54 3.06 -3.93
CA ILE A 127 7.89 4.47 -3.81
C ILE A 127 9.32 4.52 -3.31
N ASP A 128 10.17 5.34 -3.93
CA ASP A 128 11.56 5.41 -3.53
C ASP A 128 11.76 6.29 -2.30
N ALA A 129 13.01 6.39 -1.84
CA ALA A 129 13.33 7.13 -0.62
C ALA A 129 13.00 8.61 -0.72
N ASP A 130 12.90 9.15 -1.92
CA ASP A 130 12.57 10.55 -2.14
C ASP A 130 11.06 10.78 -2.31
N GLY A 131 10.27 9.72 -2.22
CA GLY A 131 8.82 9.86 -2.33
C GLY A 131 8.30 9.80 -3.75
N ILE A 132 9.07 9.27 -4.69
CA ILE A 132 8.67 9.20 -6.09
C ILE A 132 8.17 7.79 -6.40
N VAL A 133 7.05 7.69 -7.11
CA VAL A 133 6.51 6.39 -7.54
C VAL A 133 7.45 5.83 -8.60
N ARG A 134 7.98 4.63 -8.36
CA ARG A 134 8.88 4.00 -9.31
C ARG A 134 8.27 2.80 -10.00
N TRP A 135 7.20 2.24 -9.44
CA TRP A 135 6.55 1.07 -10.03
C TRP A 135 5.12 1.03 -9.49
N ARG A 136 4.19 0.61 -10.34
CA ARG A 136 2.81 0.39 -9.91
C ARG A 136 2.23 -0.77 -10.70
N TYR A 137 1.30 -1.47 -10.08
CA TYR A 137 0.63 -2.59 -10.72
C TYR A 137 -0.78 -2.71 -10.16
N VAL A 138 -1.78 -2.80 -11.04
CA VAL A 138 -3.16 -3.01 -10.64
C VAL A 138 -3.53 -4.44 -11.05
N SER A 139 -3.83 -5.26 -10.06
CA SER A 139 -4.15 -6.68 -10.27
C SER A 139 -5.64 -6.86 -10.47
N PRO A 140 -6.06 -7.88 -11.22
CA PRO A 140 -7.47 -8.28 -11.18
C PRO A 140 -7.87 -8.54 -9.72
N ILE A 141 -9.10 -8.16 -9.39
CA ILE A 141 -9.50 -8.12 -7.98
C ILE A 141 -9.48 -9.50 -7.31
N GLY A 142 -9.71 -10.55 -8.07
CA GLY A 142 -9.73 -11.90 -7.53
C GLY A 142 -8.41 -12.64 -7.55
N ILE A 143 -7.32 -11.98 -7.90
CA ILE A 143 -6.02 -12.62 -8.05
C ILE A 143 -5.01 -12.01 -7.10
N ASN A 144 -4.34 -12.86 -6.32
CA ASN A 144 -3.23 -12.42 -5.48
C ASN A 144 -2.02 -12.21 -6.38
N PRO A 145 -1.52 -10.97 -6.52
CA PRO A 145 -0.42 -10.69 -7.45
C PRO A 145 0.95 -11.20 -6.98
N GLY A 146 1.05 -11.68 -5.74
CA GLY A 146 2.33 -12.14 -5.21
C GLY A 146 3.29 -11.00 -4.95
N ALA A 147 4.54 -11.34 -4.73
CA ALA A 147 5.55 -10.36 -4.33
C ALA A 147 6.69 -10.19 -5.34
N ASP A 148 6.74 -11.01 -6.38
CA ASP A 148 7.89 -10.98 -7.30
C ASP A 148 8.07 -9.62 -7.96
N GLY A 149 6.96 -9.01 -8.40
CA GLY A 149 7.04 -7.68 -9.03
C GLY A 149 7.52 -6.62 -8.06
N ILE A 150 7.07 -6.70 -6.81
CA ILE A 150 7.50 -5.75 -5.79
C ILE A 150 9.00 -5.88 -5.55
N LEU A 151 9.48 -7.11 -5.34
CA LEU A 151 10.89 -7.33 -5.04
C LEU A 151 11.78 -6.93 -6.21
N ASP A 152 11.33 -7.21 -7.44
CA ASP A 152 12.05 -6.80 -8.63
C ASP A 152 12.14 -5.27 -8.70
N ALA A 153 11.06 -4.58 -8.41
CA ALA A 153 11.05 -3.12 -8.42
C ALA A 153 11.96 -2.55 -7.35
N LEU A 154 11.96 -3.15 -6.15
CA LEU A 154 12.85 -2.69 -5.08
C LEU A 154 14.30 -2.87 -5.47
N GLU A 155 14.62 -3.97 -6.12
CA GLU A 155 16.00 -4.22 -6.53
C GLU A 155 16.49 -3.19 -7.54
N LYS A 156 15.59 -2.67 -8.36
CA LYS A 156 15.96 -1.70 -9.39
C LYS A 156 16.05 -0.26 -8.89
N LEU A 157 15.72 -0.01 -7.63
CA LEU A 157 15.78 1.35 -7.10
C LEU A 157 17.23 1.80 -6.95
N PRO A 158 17.47 3.13 -7.02
CA PRO A 158 18.81 3.65 -6.79
C PRO A 158 19.32 3.25 -5.42
N GLN A 159 20.59 2.81 -5.36
CA GLN A 159 21.15 2.31 -4.13
C GLN A 159 22.09 3.31 -3.46
N GLY A 160 22.23 4.46 -4.02
CA GLY A 160 23.27 5.39 -3.59
C GLY A 160 23.24 5.78 -2.14
N ASN A 161 22.07 5.77 -1.51
CA ASN A 161 21.96 6.21 -0.13
C ASN A 161 21.87 5.09 0.87
N ARG A 162 22.14 3.90 0.45
CA ARG A 162 22.07 2.79 1.38
C ARG A 162 23.43 2.55 1.95
N THR A 163 23.85 3.27 2.85
CA THR A 163 25.15 3.08 3.50
C THR A 163 24.95 2.79 4.96
#